data_b68088ce2099e9244d04c02810dc9686
#
_entry.id   b68088ce2099e9244d04c02810dc9686
#
_cell.length_a   1.000
_cell.length_b   1.000
_cell.length_c   1.000
_cell.angle_alpha   90.00
_cell.angle_beta   90.00
_cell.angle_gamma   90.00
#
_symmetry.space_group_name_H-M   'P 1'
#
loop_
_entity.id
_entity.type
_entity.pdbx_description
1 polymer ?
#
loop_
_entity_poly.entity_id
_entity_poly.type
_entity_poly.pdbx_seq_one_letter_code
_entity_poly.pdbx_strand_id
1 'polypeptide(L)'
;RIRGIYIYVTQSTLDLVKTVSGKLMSCVYCFHLDDENIHCTNTLADENILCTFITENPLCQYGVDGIIFDREGRLIVGNFGDGSVWRLYLNQKGDKILDKELWCCDPEHLKTTDGMTIDPYGNIYVADFSANAIGKISPDGKITRIAQSPDCTGWEGGLDEPGEPCFWNGKLVISCFDCVVDDQKVNTAHEIPATMAELEIEP
;
A
#
# COMPACT_ATOMS: atom_id res chain seq x y z
N ARG A 1 6.65 1.63 -8.59
CA ARG A 1 7.67 2.69 -8.35
C ARG A 1 8.92 2.43 -9.18
N ILE A 2 9.67 3.48 -9.54
CA ILE A 2 10.89 3.39 -10.35
C ILE A 2 12.09 3.83 -9.52
N ARG A 3 13.20 3.09 -9.63
CA ARG A 3 14.50 3.46 -9.09
C ARG A 3 15.61 3.01 -10.04
N GLY A 4 16.42 3.99 -10.53
CA GLY A 4 17.44 3.71 -11.53
C GLY A 4 16.82 3.16 -12.81
N ILE A 5 17.21 1.96 -13.18
CA ILE A 5 16.75 1.25 -14.36
C ILE A 5 15.70 0.17 -14.08
N TYR A 6 15.15 0.13 -12.88
CA TYR A 6 14.15 -0.87 -12.47
C TYR A 6 12.81 -0.24 -12.12
N ILE A 7 11.74 -0.95 -12.47
CA ILE A 7 10.37 -0.69 -12.02
C ILE A 7 9.93 -1.80 -11.06
N TYR A 8 9.32 -1.42 -9.95
CA TYR A 8 8.79 -2.31 -8.92
C TYR A 8 7.27 -2.19 -8.92
N VAL A 9 6.61 -3.34 -8.99
CA VAL A 9 5.16 -3.45 -9.11
C VAL A 9 4.65 -4.43 -8.07
N THR A 10 3.67 -4.02 -7.28
CA THR A 10 2.96 -4.91 -6.38
C THR A 10 1.93 -5.73 -7.14
N GLN A 11 1.81 -6.99 -6.79
CA GLN A 11 0.77 -7.91 -7.24
C GLN A 11 0.03 -8.41 -6.01
N SER A 12 -1.18 -7.93 -5.80
CA SER A 12 -1.96 -8.17 -4.58
C SER A 12 -2.42 -9.63 -4.43
N THR A 13 -2.44 -10.40 -5.52
CA THR A 13 -2.87 -11.80 -5.50
C THR A 13 -2.10 -12.64 -6.51
N LEU A 14 -1.44 -13.70 -6.04
CA LEU A 14 -0.91 -14.75 -6.90
C LEU A 14 -1.95 -15.89 -6.99
N ASP A 15 -2.92 -15.76 -7.87
CA ASP A 15 -4.11 -16.64 -7.94
C ASP A 15 -3.80 -18.11 -8.16
N LEU A 16 -2.70 -18.42 -8.87
CA LEU A 16 -2.27 -19.78 -9.14
C LEU A 16 -1.47 -20.39 -7.99
N VAL A 17 -1.10 -19.60 -6.98
CA VAL A 17 -0.37 -20.09 -5.81
C VAL A 17 -1.35 -20.43 -4.70
N LYS A 18 -1.27 -21.69 -4.22
CA LYS A 18 -2.03 -22.13 -3.06
C LYS A 18 -1.07 -22.40 -1.91
N THR A 19 -1.21 -21.62 -0.83
CA THR A 19 -0.47 -21.91 0.41
C THR A 19 -1.06 -23.15 1.09
N VAL A 20 -0.25 -23.86 1.89
CA VAL A 20 -0.70 -25.03 2.66
C VAL A 20 -1.82 -24.65 3.63
N SER A 21 -1.80 -23.44 4.16
CA SER A 21 -2.80 -22.90 5.09
C SER A 21 -4.04 -22.33 4.39
N GLY A 22 -4.06 -22.26 3.05
CA GLY A 22 -5.12 -21.60 2.28
C GLY A 22 -5.08 -20.08 2.29
N LYS A 23 -4.04 -19.46 2.90
CA LYS A 23 -3.86 -18.02 2.95
C LYS A 23 -3.42 -17.47 1.60
N LEU A 24 -3.78 -16.20 1.34
CA LEU A 24 -3.39 -15.48 0.15
C LEU A 24 -1.87 -15.27 0.11
N MET A 25 -1.29 -15.46 -1.05
CA MET A 25 0.08 -15.06 -1.37
C MET A 25 0.07 -13.94 -2.41
N SER A 26 0.93 -12.96 -2.19
CA SER A 26 1.14 -11.80 -3.04
C SER A 26 2.63 -11.57 -3.26
N CYS A 27 3.02 -10.68 -4.16
CA CYS A 27 4.43 -10.42 -4.43
C CYS A 27 4.72 -8.98 -4.86
N VAL A 28 6.00 -8.65 -4.84
CA VAL A 28 6.56 -7.52 -5.57
C VAL A 28 7.32 -8.08 -6.77
N TYR A 29 6.98 -7.60 -7.95
CA TYR A 29 7.75 -7.80 -9.17
C TYR A 29 8.83 -6.74 -9.32
N CYS A 30 9.93 -7.10 -9.99
CA CYS A 30 10.99 -6.19 -10.40
C CYS A 30 11.32 -6.41 -11.87
N PHE A 31 11.13 -5.38 -12.69
CA PHE A 31 11.41 -5.41 -14.13
C PHE A 31 12.49 -4.40 -14.47
N HIS A 32 13.30 -4.70 -15.48
CA HIS A 32 14.19 -3.70 -16.08
C HIS A 32 13.38 -2.78 -17.00
N LEU A 33 13.70 -1.48 -17.06
CA LEU A 33 12.95 -0.53 -17.90
C LEU A 33 13.05 -0.82 -19.41
N ASP A 34 14.07 -1.56 -19.84
CA ASP A 34 14.25 -1.97 -21.23
C ASP A 34 13.63 -3.34 -21.54
N ASP A 35 12.99 -4.01 -20.55
CA ASP A 35 12.33 -5.28 -20.78
C ASP A 35 11.12 -5.10 -21.70
N GLU A 36 11.00 -5.99 -22.68
CA GLU A 36 9.90 -6.00 -23.64
C GLU A 36 9.18 -7.35 -23.62
N ASN A 37 7.88 -7.34 -23.90
CA ASN A 37 7.05 -8.54 -24.03
C ASN A 37 7.07 -9.45 -22.79
N ILE A 38 7.10 -8.84 -21.60
CA ILE A 38 7.11 -9.56 -20.31
C ILE A 38 5.81 -10.35 -20.16
N HIS A 39 5.94 -11.60 -19.75
CA HIS A 39 4.81 -12.46 -19.42
C HIS A 39 4.89 -12.91 -17.97
N CYS A 40 4.05 -12.33 -17.10
CA CYS A 40 3.94 -12.77 -15.72
C CYS A 40 3.15 -14.08 -15.64
N THR A 41 3.74 -15.10 -15.02
CA THR A 41 3.13 -16.43 -14.95
C THR A 41 2.12 -16.59 -13.81
N ASN A 42 2.08 -15.63 -12.89
CA ASN A 42 1.26 -15.68 -11.66
C ASN A 42 1.54 -16.94 -10.79
N THR A 43 2.76 -17.44 -10.84
CA THR A 43 3.27 -18.59 -10.07
C THR A 43 4.57 -18.23 -9.37
N LEU A 44 4.98 -19.02 -8.37
CA LEU A 44 6.27 -18.84 -7.69
C LEU A 44 7.51 -19.11 -8.57
N ALA A 45 7.32 -19.67 -9.76
CA ALA A 45 8.39 -19.89 -10.73
C ALA A 45 8.66 -18.68 -11.62
N ASP A 46 7.91 -17.58 -11.45
CA ASP A 46 8.13 -16.35 -12.20
C ASP A 46 9.45 -15.71 -11.79
N GLU A 47 10.35 -15.55 -12.75
CA GLU A 47 11.70 -15.02 -12.53
C GLU A 47 11.72 -13.53 -12.17
N ASN A 48 10.62 -12.81 -12.45
CA ASN A 48 10.50 -11.39 -12.14
C ASN A 48 10.06 -11.13 -10.70
N ILE A 49 9.72 -12.16 -9.93
CA ILE A 49 9.35 -12.00 -8.52
C ILE A 49 10.58 -11.60 -7.70
N LEU A 50 10.53 -10.40 -7.14
CA LEU A 50 11.55 -9.90 -6.23
C LEU A 50 11.41 -10.52 -4.84
N CYS A 51 10.18 -10.59 -4.30
CA CYS A 51 9.84 -11.25 -3.04
C CYS A 51 8.33 -11.49 -2.92
N THR A 52 7.96 -12.39 -2.01
CA THR A 52 6.58 -12.77 -1.73
C THR A 52 6.14 -12.40 -0.32
N PHE A 53 4.83 -12.28 -0.12
CA PHE A 53 4.19 -12.01 1.15
C PHE A 53 2.98 -12.94 1.34
N ILE A 54 2.64 -13.21 2.59
CA ILE A 54 1.42 -13.92 2.97
C ILE A 54 0.55 -12.93 3.74
N THR A 55 -0.73 -12.88 3.40
CA THR A 55 -1.73 -12.12 4.16
C THR A 55 -2.33 -13.04 5.21
N GLU A 56 -2.12 -12.68 6.47
CA GLU A 56 -2.52 -13.48 7.62
C GLU A 56 -3.99 -13.27 8.02
N ASN A 57 -4.54 -12.07 7.78
CA ASN A 57 -5.89 -11.69 8.15
C ASN A 57 -6.95 -12.47 7.32
N PRO A 58 -7.72 -13.40 7.96
CA PRO A 58 -8.68 -14.21 7.23
C PRO A 58 -9.91 -13.42 6.74
N LEU A 59 -10.14 -12.24 7.30
CA LEU A 59 -11.30 -11.39 6.99
C LEU A 59 -11.01 -10.42 5.85
N CYS A 60 -9.73 -10.17 5.54
CA CYS A 60 -9.32 -9.29 4.46
C CYS A 60 -8.16 -9.94 3.68
N GLN A 61 -8.49 -10.77 2.71
CA GLN A 61 -7.53 -11.52 1.89
C GLN A 61 -7.12 -10.74 0.65
N TYR A 62 -6.55 -9.54 0.87
CA TYR A 62 -5.85 -8.71 -0.12
C TYR A 62 -4.38 -8.60 0.28
N GLY A 63 -3.48 -8.74 -0.67
CA GLY A 63 -2.04 -8.80 -0.43
C GLY A 63 -1.35 -7.44 -0.47
N VAL A 64 -0.10 -7.43 -0.94
CA VAL A 64 0.68 -6.19 -1.02
C VAL A 64 0.10 -5.23 -2.05
N ASP A 65 0.04 -3.96 -1.68
CA ASP A 65 -0.52 -2.89 -2.49
C ASP A 65 0.39 -1.66 -2.48
N GLY A 66 0.26 -0.75 -1.51
CA GLY A 66 1.08 0.45 -1.44
C GLY A 66 2.57 0.17 -1.48
N ILE A 67 3.30 0.93 -2.31
CA ILE A 67 4.75 0.75 -2.49
C ILE A 67 5.44 2.11 -2.71
N ILE A 68 6.50 2.39 -1.96
CA ILE A 68 7.28 3.62 -2.06
C ILE A 68 8.73 3.39 -1.66
N PHE A 69 9.64 4.27 -2.07
CA PHE A 69 10.99 4.33 -1.51
C PHE A 69 11.04 5.36 -0.39
N ASP A 70 11.69 4.98 0.72
CA ASP A 70 12.03 5.94 1.76
C ASP A 70 13.29 6.75 1.41
N ARG A 71 13.68 7.66 2.30
CA ARG A 71 14.84 8.54 2.07
C ARG A 71 16.18 7.83 2.05
N GLU A 72 16.28 6.69 2.72
CA GLU A 72 17.46 5.84 2.73
C GLU A 72 17.51 4.88 1.54
N GLY A 73 16.48 4.92 0.69
CA GLY A 73 16.39 4.09 -0.51
C GLY A 73 15.97 2.65 -0.21
N ARG A 74 15.36 2.40 0.95
CA ARG A 74 14.69 1.12 1.23
C ARG A 74 13.32 1.12 0.55
N LEU A 75 12.92 -0.03 0.04
CA LEU A 75 11.59 -0.19 -0.56
C LEU A 75 10.60 -0.51 0.57
N ILE A 76 9.62 0.35 0.75
CA ILE A 76 8.55 0.21 1.72
C ILE A 76 7.34 -0.37 1.01
N VAL A 77 6.75 -1.41 1.59
CA VAL A 77 5.64 -2.15 1.00
C VAL A 77 4.57 -2.38 2.05
N GLY A 78 3.33 -1.98 1.75
CA GLY A 78 2.16 -2.27 2.56
C GLY A 78 1.54 -3.62 2.20
N ASN A 79 1.22 -4.46 3.19
CA ASN A 79 0.35 -5.62 3.01
C ASN A 79 -1.06 -5.20 3.41
N PHE A 80 -1.90 -4.99 2.42
CA PHE A 80 -3.22 -4.36 2.57
C PHE A 80 -4.07 -5.03 3.65
N GLY A 81 -4.31 -6.32 3.52
CA GLY A 81 -5.23 -7.04 4.41
C GLY A 81 -4.76 -7.15 5.85
N ASP A 82 -3.46 -7.07 6.09
CA ASP A 82 -2.87 -7.14 7.43
C ASP A 82 -2.66 -5.76 8.08
N GLY A 83 -2.83 -4.66 7.33
CA GLY A 83 -2.47 -3.33 7.81
C GLY A 83 -1.01 -3.22 8.22
N SER A 84 -0.15 -4.06 7.67
CA SER A 84 1.26 -4.15 8.03
C SER A 84 2.16 -3.51 6.97
N VAL A 85 3.27 -2.92 7.42
CA VAL A 85 4.23 -2.24 6.54
C VAL A 85 5.60 -2.86 6.69
N TRP A 86 6.21 -3.20 5.57
CA TRP A 86 7.47 -3.91 5.47
C TRP A 86 8.57 -3.03 4.88
N ARG A 87 9.81 -3.19 5.35
CA ARG A 87 11.02 -2.65 4.74
C ARG A 87 11.77 -3.72 4.00
N LEU A 88 12.15 -3.42 2.77
CA LEU A 88 12.96 -4.26 1.93
C LEU A 88 14.30 -3.58 1.65
N TYR A 89 15.37 -4.24 2.00
CA TYR A 89 16.73 -3.79 1.76
C TYR A 89 17.23 -4.38 0.45
N LEU A 90 17.45 -3.51 -0.53
CA LEU A 90 17.89 -3.91 -1.86
C LEU A 90 19.41 -3.92 -1.95
N ASN A 91 19.95 -4.77 -2.82
CA ASN A 91 21.35 -4.68 -3.21
C ASN A 91 21.62 -3.35 -3.94
N GLN A 92 22.90 -3.05 -4.19
CA GLN A 92 23.30 -1.80 -4.85
C GLN A 92 22.68 -1.63 -6.24
N LYS A 93 22.52 -2.74 -6.98
CA LYS A 93 21.90 -2.73 -8.30
C LYS A 93 20.39 -2.49 -8.24
N GLY A 94 19.71 -2.96 -7.21
CA GLY A 94 18.28 -2.83 -7.03
C GLY A 94 17.46 -4.07 -7.43
N ASP A 95 18.10 -5.12 -7.95
CA ASP A 95 17.44 -6.30 -8.51
C ASP A 95 17.31 -7.48 -7.54
N LYS A 96 17.78 -7.34 -6.29
CA LYS A 96 17.71 -8.39 -5.28
C LYS A 96 17.43 -7.85 -3.90
N ILE A 97 16.67 -8.61 -3.12
CA ILE A 97 16.48 -8.39 -1.68
C ILE A 97 17.69 -8.91 -0.92
N LEU A 98 18.26 -8.09 -0.05
CA LEU A 98 19.29 -8.47 0.92
C LEU A 98 18.67 -8.85 2.25
N ASP A 99 17.61 -8.12 2.65
CA ASP A 99 16.89 -8.36 3.89
C ASP A 99 15.43 -7.83 3.77
N LYS A 100 14.52 -8.39 4.57
CA LYS A 100 13.11 -8.02 4.65
C LYS A 100 12.65 -8.06 6.11
N GLU A 101 12.16 -6.95 6.63
CA GLU A 101 11.65 -6.86 7.99
C GLU A 101 10.22 -6.32 8.04
N LEU A 102 9.42 -6.81 8.97
CA LEU A 102 8.18 -6.14 9.39
C LEU A 102 8.56 -4.88 10.14
N TRP A 103 8.33 -3.71 9.52
CA TRP A 103 8.72 -2.44 10.11
C TRP A 103 7.73 -1.95 11.14
N CYS A 104 6.44 -1.93 10.79
CA CYS A 104 5.41 -1.54 11.72
C CYS A 104 4.06 -2.19 11.37
N CYS A 105 3.26 -2.39 12.41
CA CYS A 105 1.89 -2.88 12.31
C CYS A 105 1.16 -2.40 13.57
N ASP A 106 0.05 -1.68 13.38
CA ASP A 106 -0.80 -1.20 14.46
C ASP A 106 -2.26 -1.16 13.96
N PRO A 107 -3.02 -2.26 14.13
CA PRO A 107 -4.37 -2.37 13.58
C PRO A 107 -5.39 -1.43 14.24
N GLU A 108 -5.04 -0.78 15.35
CA GLU A 108 -5.88 0.27 15.96
C GLU A 108 -5.81 1.57 15.14
N HIS A 109 -4.63 1.91 14.61
CA HIS A 109 -4.39 3.15 13.88
C HIS A 109 -4.30 2.99 12.36
N LEU A 110 -4.09 1.77 11.87
CA LEU A 110 -3.97 1.45 10.44
C LEU A 110 -4.50 0.04 10.19
N LYS A 111 -5.72 -0.07 9.66
CA LYS A 111 -6.37 -1.36 9.39
C LYS A 111 -5.93 -1.97 8.07
N THR A 112 -5.81 -1.14 7.04
CA THR A 112 -5.39 -1.53 5.70
C THR A 112 -4.34 -0.58 5.16
N THR A 113 -3.53 -1.04 4.20
CA THR A 113 -2.47 -0.24 3.59
C THR A 113 -2.66 -0.20 2.08
N ASP A 114 -3.48 0.75 1.62
CA ASP A 114 -3.59 1.08 0.21
C ASP A 114 -2.41 1.97 -0.23
N GLY A 115 -2.59 2.88 -1.14
CA GLY A 115 -1.54 3.75 -1.63
C GLY A 115 -0.80 4.52 -0.54
N MET A 116 0.42 4.96 -0.85
CA MET A 116 1.25 5.70 0.10
C MET A 116 2.15 6.74 -0.56
N THR A 117 2.38 7.83 0.18
CA THR A 117 3.28 8.92 -0.20
C THR A 117 4.22 9.28 0.94
N ILE A 118 5.28 10.04 0.64
CA ILE A 118 6.29 10.46 1.62
C ILE A 118 6.49 11.98 1.57
N ASP A 119 6.62 12.60 2.74
CA ASP A 119 6.92 14.01 2.85
C ASP A 119 8.44 14.29 2.86
N PRO A 120 8.84 15.59 2.78
CA PRO A 120 10.26 15.96 2.87
C PRO A 120 10.94 15.64 4.22
N TYR A 121 10.20 15.28 5.25
CA TYR A 121 10.73 14.93 6.58
C TYR A 121 10.90 13.41 6.76
N GLY A 122 10.38 12.62 5.80
CA GLY A 122 10.45 11.16 5.82
C GLY A 122 9.25 10.50 6.50
N ASN A 123 8.20 11.26 6.83
CA ASN A 123 6.94 10.65 7.25
C ASN A 123 6.24 10.04 6.04
N ILE A 124 5.72 8.84 6.20
CA ILE A 124 4.94 8.16 5.18
C ILE A 124 3.45 8.29 5.53
N TYR A 125 2.65 8.70 4.58
CA TYR A 125 1.20 8.78 4.70
C TYR A 125 0.59 7.65 3.89
N VAL A 126 -0.28 6.89 4.55
CA VAL A 126 -0.89 5.67 4.02
C VAL A 126 -2.40 5.82 4.01
N ALA A 127 -3.02 5.51 2.89
CA ALA A 127 -4.46 5.39 2.83
C ALA A 127 -4.92 4.13 3.58
N ASP A 128 -5.73 4.32 4.62
CA ASP A 128 -6.42 3.26 5.34
C ASP A 128 -7.83 3.12 4.75
N PHE A 129 -7.89 2.38 3.65
CA PHE A 129 -9.06 2.22 2.82
C PHE A 129 -10.29 1.76 3.61
N SER A 130 -10.16 0.68 4.39
CA SER A 130 -11.28 0.11 5.16
C SER A 130 -11.75 0.98 6.32
N ALA A 131 -10.96 1.96 6.74
CA ALA A 131 -11.30 2.81 7.88
C ALA A 131 -11.72 4.23 7.46
N ASN A 132 -11.78 4.57 6.17
CA ASN A 132 -11.95 5.94 5.68
C ASN A 132 -10.96 6.90 6.35
N ALA A 133 -9.68 6.53 6.39
CA ALA A 133 -8.70 7.23 7.19
C ALA A 133 -7.36 7.40 6.48
N ILE A 134 -6.51 8.26 7.03
CA ILE A 134 -5.11 8.40 6.68
C ILE A 134 -4.25 8.10 7.90
N GLY A 135 -3.36 7.12 7.76
CA GLY A 135 -2.30 6.84 8.71
C GLY A 135 -1.04 7.63 8.38
N LYS A 136 -0.34 8.14 9.39
CA LYS A 136 1.01 8.71 9.30
C LYS A 136 1.97 7.77 10.00
N ILE A 137 3.03 7.37 9.31
CA ILE A 137 4.13 6.59 9.87
C ILE A 137 5.36 7.49 9.95
N SER A 138 5.83 7.75 11.16
CA SER A 138 7.06 8.52 11.37
C SER A 138 8.31 7.70 11.03
N PRO A 139 9.50 8.32 10.82
CA PRO A 139 10.71 7.60 10.45
C PRO A 139 11.14 6.50 11.43
N ASP A 140 10.74 6.58 12.70
CA ASP A 140 10.96 5.58 13.74
C ASP A 140 9.92 4.43 13.73
N GLY A 141 8.91 4.48 12.83
CA GLY A 141 7.91 3.44 12.67
C GLY A 141 6.66 3.60 13.52
N LYS A 142 6.50 4.73 14.21
CA LYS A 142 5.26 4.99 14.96
C LYS A 142 4.12 5.34 14.02
N ILE A 143 3.00 4.62 14.14
CA ILE A 143 1.78 4.87 13.40
C ILE A 143 0.87 5.81 14.19
N THR A 144 0.24 6.75 13.50
CA THR A 144 -0.78 7.65 14.07
C THR A 144 -1.85 7.89 13.01
N ARG A 145 -3.12 7.71 13.35
CA ARG A 145 -4.23 8.11 12.48
C ARG A 145 -4.39 9.62 12.56
N ILE A 146 -4.22 10.32 11.43
CA ILE A 146 -4.25 11.79 11.37
C ILE A 146 -5.55 12.35 10.82
N ALA A 147 -6.32 11.55 10.10
CA ALA A 147 -7.64 11.92 9.60
C ALA A 147 -8.51 10.67 9.49
N GLN A 148 -9.81 10.85 9.69
CA GLN A 148 -10.82 9.81 9.49
C GLN A 148 -12.17 10.44 9.21
N SER A 149 -12.93 9.89 8.27
CA SER A 149 -14.33 10.22 8.04
C SER A 149 -15.25 9.08 8.48
N PRO A 150 -16.49 9.38 8.90
CA PRO A 150 -17.55 8.39 8.98
C PRO A 150 -17.94 7.93 7.56
N ASP A 151 -18.92 7.04 7.47
CA ASP A 151 -19.62 6.73 6.22
C ASP A 151 -20.11 8.04 5.56
N CYS A 152 -19.71 8.29 4.33
CA CYS A 152 -19.97 9.54 3.63
C CYS A 152 -19.87 9.35 2.10
N THR A 153 -20.40 10.30 1.35
CA THR A 153 -20.33 10.33 -0.11
C THR A 153 -19.04 10.92 -0.68
N GLY A 154 -18.16 11.41 0.16
CA GLY A 154 -16.96 12.15 -0.26
C GLY A 154 -17.22 13.53 -0.90
N TRP A 155 -18.47 13.89 -1.26
CA TRP A 155 -18.78 15.10 -2.04
C TRP A 155 -18.49 16.41 -1.28
N GLU A 156 -18.44 16.35 0.03
CA GLU A 156 -18.09 17.51 0.89
C GLU A 156 -16.61 17.46 1.33
N GLY A 157 -15.78 16.68 0.65
CA GLY A 157 -14.34 16.55 0.93
C GLY A 157 -14.01 15.55 2.04
N GLY A 158 -14.96 14.71 2.45
CA GLY A 158 -14.70 13.57 3.34
C GLY A 158 -13.82 12.51 2.68
N LEU A 159 -13.16 11.71 3.49
CA LEU A 159 -12.46 10.52 3.04
C LEU A 159 -13.50 9.43 2.78
N ASP A 160 -13.59 8.98 1.56
CA ASP A 160 -14.54 7.99 1.07
C ASP A 160 -13.79 6.88 0.36
N GLU A 161 -13.36 5.90 1.14
CA GLU A 161 -12.41 4.86 0.75
C GLU A 161 -11.17 5.42 0.04
N PRO A 162 -10.28 6.09 0.81
CA PRO A 162 -9.08 6.69 0.24
C PRO A 162 -8.16 5.62 -0.33
N GLY A 163 -7.77 5.77 -1.59
CA GLY A 163 -6.89 4.85 -2.30
C GLY A 163 -5.45 5.35 -2.36
N GLU A 164 -5.17 6.44 -3.06
CA GLU A 164 -3.79 6.92 -3.25
C GLU A 164 -3.62 8.36 -2.76
N PRO A 165 -2.84 8.62 -1.71
CA PRO A 165 -2.45 9.95 -1.28
C PRO A 165 -1.25 10.45 -2.09
N CYS A 166 -1.24 11.74 -2.39
CA CYS A 166 -0.11 12.45 -3.00
C CYS A 166 0.27 13.63 -2.11
N PHE A 167 1.50 13.66 -1.58
CA PHE A 167 2.01 14.81 -0.85
C PHE A 167 2.40 15.91 -1.84
N TRP A 168 1.76 17.07 -1.72
CA TRP A 168 2.03 18.21 -2.56
C TRP A 168 1.88 19.51 -1.80
N ASN A 169 2.94 20.31 -1.77
CA ASN A 169 2.95 21.67 -1.21
C ASN A 169 2.37 21.80 0.22
N GLY A 170 2.74 20.86 1.11
CA GLY A 170 2.30 20.85 2.51
C GLY A 170 0.93 20.22 2.75
N LYS A 171 0.35 19.64 1.73
CA LYS A 171 -0.97 18.97 1.77
C LYS A 171 -0.89 17.54 1.29
N LEU A 172 -1.89 16.74 1.63
CA LEU A 172 -2.22 15.51 0.93
C LEU A 172 -3.40 15.77 0.00
N VAL A 173 -3.24 15.38 -1.26
CA VAL A 173 -4.34 15.24 -2.21
C VAL A 173 -4.60 13.75 -2.35
N ILE A 174 -5.82 13.31 -2.10
CA ILE A 174 -6.16 11.91 -1.90
C ILE A 174 -7.25 11.53 -2.88
N SER A 175 -7.00 10.53 -3.72
CA SER A 175 -8.07 9.94 -4.53
C SER A 175 -8.92 9.03 -3.65
N CYS A 176 -10.24 9.14 -3.78
CA CYS A 176 -11.19 8.28 -3.09
C CYS A 176 -11.82 7.34 -4.10
N PHE A 177 -11.86 6.05 -3.78
CA PHE A 177 -12.24 5.00 -4.73
C PHE A 177 -13.72 4.67 -4.64
N ASP A 178 -14.31 4.77 -3.45
CA ASP A 178 -15.71 4.52 -3.18
C ASP A 178 -16.19 3.15 -3.67
N CYS A 179 -15.61 2.08 -3.12
CA CYS A 179 -15.94 0.71 -3.49
C CYS A 179 -16.29 -0.13 -2.25
N VAL A 180 -17.51 -0.63 -2.18
CA VAL A 180 -17.93 -1.53 -1.10
C VAL A 180 -17.59 -2.97 -1.48
N VAL A 181 -16.47 -3.50 -0.98
CA VAL A 181 -16.00 -4.86 -1.32
C VAL A 181 -16.05 -5.85 -0.16
N ASP A 182 -16.22 -5.42 1.08
CA ASP A 182 -16.35 -6.30 2.24
C ASP A 182 -17.17 -5.66 3.38
N ASP A 183 -17.60 -6.49 4.33
CA ASP A 183 -18.44 -6.07 5.46
C ASP A 183 -17.66 -5.33 6.58
N GLN A 184 -16.35 -5.12 6.44
CA GLN A 184 -15.49 -4.54 7.47
C GLN A 184 -15.18 -3.07 7.25
N LYS A 185 -15.68 -2.51 6.17
CA LYS A 185 -15.48 -1.13 5.79
C LYS A 185 -16.41 -0.19 6.54
N VAL A 186 -16.00 1.07 6.60
CA VAL A 186 -16.84 2.14 7.12
C VAL A 186 -17.95 2.46 6.12
N ASN A 187 -17.63 2.50 4.83
CA ASN A 187 -18.61 2.82 3.79
C ASN A 187 -19.61 1.71 3.54
N THR A 188 -20.87 2.10 3.38
CA THR A 188 -22.01 1.19 3.17
C THR A 188 -22.65 1.30 1.79
N ALA A 189 -22.32 2.31 1.02
CA ALA A 189 -22.85 2.55 -0.32
C ALA A 189 -21.73 2.90 -1.30
N HIS A 190 -21.99 2.72 -2.58
CA HIS A 190 -21.12 3.11 -3.68
C HIS A 190 -21.78 4.27 -4.44
N GLU A 191 -21.21 5.44 -4.33
CA GLU A 191 -21.71 6.63 -5.01
C GLU A 191 -20.83 7.00 -6.21
N ILE A 192 -21.46 7.63 -7.20
CA ILE A 192 -20.80 8.12 -8.41
C ILE A 192 -21.07 9.62 -8.56
N PRO A 193 -20.07 10.43 -8.87
CA PRO A 193 -18.69 10.09 -9.25
C PRO A 193 -17.79 9.84 -8.02
N ALA A 194 -16.71 9.07 -8.23
CA ALA A 194 -15.61 8.99 -7.28
C ALA A 194 -15.04 10.40 -7.00
N THR A 195 -14.54 10.61 -5.80
CA THR A 195 -14.18 11.94 -5.28
C THR A 195 -12.68 12.08 -5.00
N MET A 196 -12.28 13.28 -4.60
CA MET A 196 -10.96 13.57 -4.06
C MET A 196 -11.09 14.36 -2.76
N ALA A 197 -10.25 14.04 -1.81
CA ALA A 197 -10.14 14.79 -0.56
C ALA A 197 -8.81 15.55 -0.50
N GLU A 198 -8.78 16.64 0.27
CA GLU A 198 -7.57 17.39 0.57
C GLU A 198 -7.40 17.47 2.09
N LEU A 199 -6.18 17.23 2.57
CA LEU A 199 -5.83 17.31 3.99
C LEU A 199 -4.59 18.19 4.17
N GLU A 200 -4.71 19.27 4.95
CA GLU A 200 -3.56 20.08 5.36
C GLU A 200 -2.66 19.27 6.29
N ILE A 201 -1.36 19.26 6.03
CA ILE A 201 -0.37 18.60 6.87
C ILE A 201 0.40 19.66 7.66
N GLU A 202 0.21 19.65 8.97
CA GLU A 202 1.01 20.49 9.84
C GLU A 202 2.48 20.03 9.82
N PRO A 203 3.44 20.98 9.77
CA PRO A 203 4.87 20.68 9.69
C PRO A 203 5.39 19.89 10.88
#